data_409da89815cdd9d1d60a5838b552eb80
#
_entry.id   409da89815cdd9d1d60a5838b552eb80
#
_cell.length_a   1.000
_cell.length_b   1.000
_cell.length_c   1.000
_cell.angle_alpha   90.00
_cell.angle_beta   90.00
_cell.angle_gamma   90.00
#
_symmetry.space_group_name_H-M   'P 1'
#
loop_
_entity.id
_entity.type
_entity.pdbx_description
1 polymer ?
#
loop_
_entity_poly.entity_id
_entity_poly.type
_entity_poly.pdbx_seq_one_letter_code
_entity_poly.pdbx_strand_id
1 'polypeptide(L)'
;MNILSIDVGMKNLAICLFNINDKLDYKIKIWDVINLCDEKSFCCGEKNTKTNKICNKKAKFTKNNKYYCKIHAKNKEFKIPTTDLNTNKIKKLKINQLKELANKYDIEFEKKIKKDDLKNIINKKLENEYFDNISSIKANSFNLVQYGRNLKKEFNKIFNDIKIDGVIVENQIGPLAMRMKTLQGMIMQHFIEKNVTLVEEVSASNKLKEFLGNKKTTYTERKNESIKITRNILNENNFLNNWLEHFNKHKKKDDLADSFLQGR
;
A
#
# COMPACT_ATOMS: atom_id res chain seq x y z
N MET A 1 -5.31 29.88 6.56
CA MET A 1 -6.19 28.79 6.09
C MET A 1 -5.46 27.46 6.17
N ASN A 2 -6.17 26.38 6.50
CA ASN A 2 -5.63 25.04 6.47
C ASN A 2 -6.21 24.31 5.24
N ILE A 3 -5.38 24.05 4.23
CA ILE A 3 -5.77 23.36 2.99
C ILE A 3 -5.14 21.98 2.97
N LEU A 4 -5.95 20.94 2.81
CA LEU A 4 -5.52 19.55 2.72
C LEU A 4 -5.51 19.10 1.27
N SER A 5 -4.36 18.73 0.76
CA SER A 5 -4.19 18.10 -0.55
C SER A 5 -4.07 16.58 -0.42
N ILE A 6 -4.82 15.84 -1.22
CA ILE A 6 -4.90 14.38 -1.17
C ILE A 6 -4.64 13.77 -2.55
N ASP A 7 -3.57 13.01 -2.68
CA ASP A 7 -3.30 12.13 -3.81
C ASP A 7 -3.91 10.75 -3.54
N VAL A 8 -4.87 10.34 -4.38
CA VAL A 8 -5.71 9.17 -4.11
C VAL A 8 -5.03 7.87 -4.50
N GLY A 9 -4.71 7.07 -3.50
CA GLY A 9 -4.16 5.73 -3.70
C GLY A 9 -4.81 4.68 -2.82
N MET A 10 -5.20 3.53 -3.40
CA MET A 10 -5.85 2.45 -2.65
C MET A 10 -5.00 1.91 -1.49
N LYS A 11 -3.70 1.80 -1.67
CA LYS A 11 -2.77 1.36 -0.62
C LYS A 11 -2.00 2.52 0.01
N ASN A 12 -1.63 3.49 -0.79
CA ASN A 12 -0.83 4.63 -0.37
C ASN A 12 -1.65 5.89 -0.66
N LEU A 13 -2.40 6.34 0.31
CA LEU A 13 -3.13 7.61 0.25
C LEU A 13 -2.18 8.69 0.75
N ALA A 14 -1.67 9.54 -0.14
CA ALA A 14 -0.77 10.60 0.29
C ALA A 14 -1.54 11.87 0.64
N ILE A 15 -1.13 12.51 1.72
CA ILE A 15 -1.73 13.74 2.25
C ILE A 15 -0.67 14.80 2.48
N CYS A 16 -1.02 16.05 2.17
CA CYS A 16 -0.23 17.22 2.54
C CYS A 16 -1.16 18.31 3.08
N LEU A 17 -1.04 18.63 4.35
CA LEU A 17 -1.81 19.70 4.99
C LEU A 17 -0.98 20.97 5.05
N PHE A 18 -1.41 21.97 4.31
CA PHE A 18 -0.82 23.29 4.28
C PHE A 18 -1.50 24.21 5.29
N ASN A 19 -0.71 25.07 5.93
CA ASN A 19 -1.20 26.26 6.60
C ASN A 19 -0.76 27.46 5.76
N ILE A 20 -1.71 28.13 5.15
CA ILE A 20 -1.48 29.20 4.19
C ILE A 20 -1.88 30.52 4.84
N ASN A 21 -0.93 31.45 4.95
CA ASN A 21 -1.17 32.84 5.36
C ASN A 21 -1.38 33.71 4.11
N ASP A 22 -0.54 33.54 3.08
CA ASP A 22 -0.60 34.20 1.79
C ASP A 22 -0.02 33.28 0.70
N LYS A 23 -0.16 33.62 -0.58
CA LYS A 23 0.31 32.81 -1.74
C LYS A 23 1.77 32.38 -1.66
N LEU A 24 2.62 33.19 -1.02
CA LEU A 24 4.05 32.91 -0.88
C LEU A 24 4.46 32.54 0.56
N ASP A 25 3.54 32.65 1.53
CA ASP A 25 3.78 32.29 2.93
C ASP A 25 2.88 31.14 3.34
N TYR A 26 3.40 29.94 3.20
CA TYR A 26 2.75 28.72 3.64
C TYR A 26 3.73 27.77 4.33
N LYS A 27 3.20 26.96 5.24
CA LYS A 27 3.91 25.93 5.99
C LYS A 27 3.21 24.59 5.83
N ILE A 28 3.96 23.50 5.86
CA ILE A 28 3.40 22.16 5.93
C ILE A 28 3.21 21.80 7.40
N LYS A 29 1.97 21.41 7.78
CA LYS A 29 1.65 20.92 9.12
C LYS A 29 1.73 19.40 9.21
N ILE A 30 1.24 18.71 8.18
CA ILE A 30 1.22 17.25 8.10
C ILE A 30 1.56 16.86 6.67
N TRP A 31 2.45 15.91 6.50
CA TRP A 31 2.81 15.37 5.20
C TRP A 31 3.20 13.90 5.35
N ASP A 32 2.36 12.99 4.87
CA ASP A 32 2.57 11.56 5.06
C ASP A 32 1.79 10.72 4.04
N VAL A 33 2.03 9.42 4.05
CA VAL A 33 1.34 8.41 3.23
C VAL A 33 0.62 7.41 4.13
N ILE A 34 -0.70 7.38 4.03
CA ILE A 34 -1.58 6.54 4.83
C ILE A 34 -1.79 5.20 4.11
N ASN A 35 -1.59 4.09 4.79
CA ASN A 35 -1.91 2.77 4.28
C ASN A 35 -3.34 2.35 4.64
N LEU A 36 -4.27 2.50 3.70
CA LEU A 36 -5.67 2.12 3.90
C LEU A 36 -5.94 0.61 3.83
N CYS A 37 -4.96 -0.18 3.36
CA CYS A 37 -5.06 -1.64 3.28
C CYS A 37 -4.53 -2.34 4.54
N ASP A 38 -4.25 -1.60 5.61
CA ASP A 38 -3.64 -2.20 6.79
C ASP A 38 -4.70 -3.04 7.53
N GLU A 39 -4.68 -4.34 7.22
CA GLU A 39 -5.34 -5.34 8.06
C GLU A 39 -4.44 -5.63 9.27
N LYS A 40 -5.06 -6.16 10.34
CA LYS A 40 -4.32 -6.67 11.50
C LYS A 40 -3.13 -7.49 11.03
N SER A 41 -1.94 -6.94 11.12
CA SER A 41 -0.73 -7.67 10.79
C SER A 41 -0.56 -8.77 11.82
N PHE A 42 -0.64 -10.03 11.38
CA PHE A 42 -0.32 -11.15 12.24
C PHE A 42 1.15 -11.05 12.69
N CYS A 43 1.36 -11.14 13.99
CA CYS A 43 2.69 -11.11 14.58
C CYS A 43 3.13 -12.52 14.97
N CYS A 44 4.45 -12.75 14.93
CA CYS A 44 5.05 -14.00 15.37
C CYS A 44 4.86 -14.17 16.88
N GLY A 45 4.18 -15.26 17.27
CA GLY A 45 3.92 -15.58 18.68
C GLY A 45 5.05 -16.36 19.36
N GLU A 46 6.13 -16.70 18.64
CA GLU A 46 7.26 -17.45 19.21
C GLU A 46 8.08 -16.58 20.17
N LYS A 47 8.68 -17.23 21.17
CA LYS A 47 9.60 -16.57 22.10
C LYS A 47 11.02 -16.54 21.52
N ASN A 48 11.72 -15.45 21.74
CA ASN A 48 13.14 -15.37 21.44
C ASN A 48 13.92 -16.21 22.47
N THR A 49 14.75 -17.13 22.01
CA THR A 49 15.50 -18.06 22.87
C THR A 49 16.45 -17.38 23.84
N LYS A 50 17.00 -16.20 23.47
CA LYS A 50 17.95 -15.46 24.33
C LYS A 50 17.27 -14.58 25.38
N THR A 51 16.13 -13.96 25.03
CA THR A 51 15.49 -12.93 25.88
C THR A 51 14.19 -13.41 26.53
N ASN A 52 13.72 -14.60 26.20
CA ASN A 52 12.43 -15.19 26.60
C ASN A 52 11.19 -14.30 26.30
N LYS A 53 11.37 -13.20 25.55
CA LYS A 53 10.30 -12.27 25.15
C LYS A 53 9.62 -12.75 23.86
N ILE A 54 8.32 -12.47 23.71
CA ILE A 54 7.58 -12.76 22.47
C ILE A 54 8.21 -11.97 21.31
N CYS A 55 8.39 -12.63 20.18
CA CYS A 55 9.09 -12.09 19.01
C CYS A 55 8.43 -10.85 18.42
N ASN A 56 7.12 -10.80 18.33
CA ASN A 56 6.28 -9.72 17.80
C ASN A 56 6.66 -9.20 16.39
N LYS A 57 7.60 -9.86 15.68
CA LYS A 57 7.91 -9.51 14.28
C LYS A 57 6.75 -9.89 13.38
N LYS A 58 6.54 -9.13 12.30
CA LYS A 58 5.52 -9.44 11.28
C LYS A 58 5.64 -10.89 10.82
N ALA A 59 4.56 -11.66 10.96
CA ALA A 59 4.50 -13.03 10.51
C ALA A 59 4.50 -13.12 8.99
N LYS A 60 5.12 -14.16 8.45
CA LYS A 60 5.18 -14.48 7.02
C LYS A 60 4.46 -15.79 6.71
N PHE A 61 4.36 -16.66 7.72
CA PHE A 61 3.86 -18.01 7.61
C PHE A 61 2.88 -18.31 8.73
N THR A 62 1.93 -19.19 8.46
CA THR A 62 1.01 -19.74 9.45
C THR A 62 0.96 -21.26 9.34
N LYS A 63 0.70 -21.93 10.46
CA LYS A 63 0.41 -23.35 10.55
C LYS A 63 -0.31 -23.64 11.84
N ASN A 64 -1.36 -24.46 11.79
CA ASN A 64 -2.13 -24.85 12.97
C ASN A 64 -2.55 -23.66 13.85
N ASN A 65 -3.07 -22.59 13.23
CA ASN A 65 -3.46 -21.33 13.89
C ASN A 65 -2.34 -20.57 14.61
N LYS A 66 -1.07 -20.92 14.38
CA LYS A 66 0.10 -20.21 14.90
C LYS A 66 0.76 -19.41 13.79
N TYR A 67 1.36 -18.28 14.16
CA TYR A 67 1.96 -17.33 13.24
C TYR A 67 3.46 -17.21 13.45
N TYR A 68 4.24 -17.27 12.36
CA TYR A 68 5.69 -17.35 12.39
C TYR A 68 6.33 -16.29 11.50
N CYS A 69 7.36 -15.61 12.00
CA CYS A 69 8.26 -14.83 11.15
C CYS A 69 9.25 -15.76 10.43
N LYS A 70 9.95 -15.24 9.41
CA LYS A 70 10.88 -16.03 8.60
C LYS A 70 11.98 -16.73 9.43
N ILE A 71 12.42 -16.10 10.54
CA ILE A 71 13.47 -16.64 11.39
C ILE A 71 12.95 -17.84 12.18
N HIS A 72 11.80 -17.68 12.86
CA HIS A 72 11.26 -18.75 13.68
C HIS A 72 10.66 -19.90 12.85
N ALA A 73 10.17 -19.64 11.63
CA ALA A 73 9.71 -20.69 10.74
C ALA A 73 10.84 -21.65 10.32
N LYS A 74 12.09 -21.16 10.16
CA LYS A 74 13.24 -22.00 9.79
C LYS A 74 13.59 -23.06 10.83
N ASN A 75 13.20 -22.83 12.09
CA ASN A 75 13.54 -23.70 13.22
C ASN A 75 12.37 -24.61 13.63
N LYS A 76 11.41 -24.82 12.75
CA LYS A 76 10.25 -25.70 12.95
C LYS A 76 10.30 -26.89 12.03
N GLU A 77 9.49 -27.89 12.32
CA GLU A 77 9.36 -29.14 11.54
C GLU A 77 8.83 -28.93 10.12
N PHE A 78 7.96 -27.91 9.92
CA PHE A 78 7.38 -27.61 8.61
C PHE A 78 8.38 -26.91 7.69
N LYS A 79 8.37 -27.31 6.42
CA LYS A 79 9.18 -26.70 5.37
C LYS A 79 8.63 -25.34 4.94
N ILE A 80 9.51 -24.40 4.63
CA ILE A 80 9.11 -23.10 4.05
C ILE A 80 8.80 -23.33 2.56
N PRO A 81 7.58 -23.00 2.09
CA PRO A 81 7.22 -23.18 0.70
C PRO A 81 8.01 -22.23 -0.21
N THR A 82 8.50 -22.78 -1.31
CA THR A 82 9.14 -22.01 -2.39
C THR A 82 8.08 -21.29 -3.24
N THR A 83 8.51 -20.40 -4.14
CA THR A 83 7.57 -19.60 -4.96
C THR A 83 6.77 -20.41 -5.97
N ASP A 84 7.24 -21.59 -6.37
CA ASP A 84 6.57 -22.53 -7.26
C ASP A 84 5.50 -23.38 -6.55
N LEU A 85 5.64 -23.58 -5.24
CA LEU A 85 4.65 -24.25 -4.39
C LEU A 85 3.49 -23.31 -3.95
N ASN A 86 3.35 -22.15 -4.58
CA ASN A 86 2.22 -21.27 -4.30
C ASN A 86 0.92 -21.85 -4.85
N THR A 87 -0.09 -22.05 -4.01
CA THR A 87 -1.39 -22.66 -4.36
C THR A 87 -2.09 -21.95 -5.53
N ASN A 88 -1.97 -20.62 -5.63
CA ASN A 88 -2.55 -19.85 -6.74
C ASN A 88 -1.79 -20.08 -8.07
N LYS A 89 -0.51 -20.39 -8.03
CA LYS A 89 0.25 -20.80 -9.22
C LYS A 89 -0.11 -22.23 -9.63
N ILE A 90 -0.14 -23.16 -8.66
CA ILE A 90 -0.47 -24.56 -8.89
C ILE A 90 -1.84 -24.71 -9.57
N LYS A 91 -2.85 -23.92 -9.16
CA LYS A 91 -4.17 -23.91 -9.80
C LYS A 91 -4.13 -23.62 -11.30
N LYS A 92 -3.16 -22.86 -11.78
CA LYS A 92 -3.03 -22.43 -13.19
C LYS A 92 -2.16 -23.34 -14.05
N LEU A 93 -1.40 -24.29 -13.45
CA LEU A 93 -0.48 -25.16 -14.17
C LEU A 93 -1.24 -26.15 -15.05
N LYS A 94 -0.66 -26.49 -16.21
CA LYS A 94 -1.08 -27.61 -17.07
C LYS A 94 -0.60 -28.92 -16.48
N ILE A 95 -1.19 -30.06 -16.93
CA ILE A 95 -0.86 -31.39 -16.39
C ILE A 95 0.63 -31.72 -16.45
N ASN A 96 1.33 -31.43 -17.55
CA ASN A 96 2.76 -31.70 -17.68
C ASN A 96 3.59 -30.88 -16.67
N GLN A 97 3.26 -29.61 -16.47
CA GLN A 97 3.91 -28.74 -15.48
C GLN A 97 3.65 -29.21 -14.02
N LEU A 98 2.46 -29.78 -13.76
CA LEU A 98 2.15 -30.39 -12.46
C LEU A 98 2.96 -31.66 -12.23
N LYS A 99 3.17 -32.49 -13.27
CA LYS A 99 4.03 -33.69 -13.20
C LYS A 99 5.49 -33.31 -12.94
N GLU A 100 6.02 -32.30 -13.64
CA GLU A 100 7.36 -31.76 -13.40
C GLU A 100 7.51 -31.21 -11.96
N LEU A 101 6.51 -30.49 -11.48
CA LEU A 101 6.48 -30.00 -10.10
C LEU A 101 6.46 -31.14 -9.10
N ALA A 102 5.63 -32.17 -9.33
CA ALA A 102 5.51 -33.32 -8.45
C ALA A 102 6.85 -34.07 -8.39
N ASN A 103 7.50 -34.34 -9.54
CA ASN A 103 8.81 -34.96 -9.60
C ASN A 103 9.89 -34.16 -8.87
N LYS A 104 9.89 -32.84 -9.03
CA LYS A 104 10.83 -31.92 -8.34
C LYS A 104 10.77 -32.00 -6.81
N TYR A 105 9.60 -32.33 -6.26
CA TYR A 105 9.36 -32.40 -4.82
C TYR A 105 9.11 -33.84 -4.31
N ASP A 106 9.51 -34.83 -5.07
CA ASP A 106 9.41 -36.25 -4.72
C ASP A 106 8.00 -36.65 -4.30
N ILE A 107 7.00 -36.21 -5.11
CA ILE A 107 5.60 -36.56 -4.93
C ILE A 107 5.25 -37.71 -5.84
N GLU A 108 4.93 -38.86 -5.28
CA GLU A 108 4.51 -40.02 -6.02
C GLU A 108 3.14 -39.86 -6.66
N PHE A 109 2.98 -40.28 -7.90
CA PHE A 109 1.71 -40.27 -8.64
C PHE A 109 1.69 -41.30 -9.75
N GLU A 110 0.50 -41.73 -10.11
CA GLU A 110 0.32 -42.72 -11.22
C GLU A 110 0.59 -42.09 -12.58
N LYS A 111 1.17 -42.83 -13.52
CA LYS A 111 1.48 -42.36 -14.90
C LYS A 111 0.27 -41.81 -15.63
N LYS A 112 -0.94 -42.40 -15.43
CA LYS A 112 -2.22 -42.01 -16.04
C LYS A 112 -3.11 -41.25 -15.07
N ILE A 113 -2.57 -40.26 -14.36
CA ILE A 113 -3.33 -39.42 -13.40
C ILE A 113 -4.06 -38.28 -14.09
N LYS A 114 -5.27 -37.98 -13.64
CA LYS A 114 -5.99 -36.76 -14.05
C LYS A 114 -5.42 -35.52 -13.39
N LYS A 115 -5.59 -34.37 -14.05
CA LYS A 115 -5.05 -33.08 -13.60
C LYS A 115 -5.49 -32.72 -12.18
N ASP A 116 -6.76 -32.90 -11.86
CA ASP A 116 -7.29 -32.49 -10.57
C ASP A 116 -6.89 -33.44 -9.44
N ASP A 117 -6.73 -34.74 -9.73
CA ASP A 117 -6.21 -35.72 -8.78
C ASP A 117 -4.76 -35.43 -8.42
N LEU A 118 -3.91 -35.09 -9.42
CA LEU A 118 -2.53 -34.71 -9.16
C LEU A 118 -2.44 -33.41 -8.35
N LYS A 119 -3.30 -32.42 -8.61
CA LYS A 119 -3.38 -31.23 -7.78
C LYS A 119 -3.74 -31.53 -6.33
N ASN A 120 -4.68 -32.44 -6.12
CA ASN A 120 -5.11 -32.84 -4.77
C ASN A 120 -3.96 -33.52 -4.02
N ILE A 121 -3.21 -34.40 -4.68
CA ILE A 121 -2.02 -35.03 -4.07
C ILE A 121 -0.99 -33.98 -3.69
N ILE A 122 -0.67 -33.05 -4.61
CA ILE A 122 0.28 -31.95 -4.33
C ILE A 122 -0.20 -31.10 -3.16
N ASN A 123 -1.47 -30.68 -3.14
CA ASN A 123 -2.03 -29.86 -2.07
C ASN A 123 -2.00 -30.58 -0.73
N LYS A 124 -2.32 -31.89 -0.70
CA LYS A 124 -2.27 -32.71 0.53
C LYS A 124 -0.87 -32.79 1.10
N LYS A 125 0.18 -32.92 0.25
CA LYS A 125 1.57 -32.87 0.71
C LYS A 125 1.94 -31.48 1.25
N LEU A 126 1.49 -30.41 0.60
CA LEU A 126 1.69 -29.06 1.07
C LEU A 126 1.03 -28.82 2.44
N GLU A 127 -0.21 -29.27 2.61
CA GLU A 127 -0.93 -29.18 3.89
C GLU A 127 -0.23 -29.95 5.01
N ASN A 128 0.42 -31.05 4.74
CA ASN A 128 1.07 -31.87 5.75
C ASN A 128 2.49 -31.41 6.09
N GLU A 129 3.28 -31.00 5.10
CA GLU A 129 4.72 -30.80 5.28
C GLU A 129 5.15 -29.31 5.26
N TYR A 130 4.34 -28.43 4.73
CA TYR A 130 4.74 -27.03 4.52
C TYR A 130 3.92 -26.03 5.32
N PHE A 131 4.54 -24.90 5.60
CA PHE A 131 3.82 -23.73 6.09
C PHE A 131 2.89 -23.16 5.03
N ASP A 132 1.78 -22.54 5.48
CA ASP A 132 0.96 -21.69 4.65
C ASP A 132 1.56 -20.28 4.59
N ASN A 133 1.66 -19.71 3.38
CA ASN A 133 2.05 -18.32 3.24
C ASN A 133 0.91 -17.40 3.71
N ILE A 134 1.22 -16.46 4.57
CA ILE A 134 0.29 -15.36 4.87
C ILE A 134 0.30 -14.44 3.64
N SER A 135 -0.74 -14.52 2.83
CA SER A 135 -0.92 -13.65 1.67
C SER A 135 -1.26 -12.23 2.15
N SER A 136 -0.48 -11.24 1.73
CA SER A 136 -0.94 -9.86 1.84
C SER A 136 -2.13 -9.65 0.90
N ILE A 137 -3.22 -9.11 1.41
CA ILE A 137 -4.36 -8.76 0.56
C ILE A 137 -3.90 -7.72 -0.45
N LYS A 138 -4.21 -7.98 -1.71
CA LYS A 138 -3.92 -7.01 -2.76
C LYS A 138 -4.91 -5.85 -2.67
N ALA A 139 -4.44 -4.62 -2.87
CA ALA A 139 -5.27 -3.42 -2.82
C ALA A 139 -6.56 -3.52 -3.66
N ASN A 140 -6.47 -4.12 -4.85
CA ASN A 140 -7.63 -4.26 -5.75
C ASN A 140 -8.64 -5.35 -5.34
N SER A 141 -8.31 -6.24 -4.40
CA SER A 141 -9.24 -7.25 -3.85
C SER A 141 -9.73 -6.93 -2.44
N PHE A 142 -9.22 -5.86 -1.83
CA PHE A 142 -9.64 -5.41 -0.50
C PHE A 142 -11.07 -4.83 -0.53
N ASN A 143 -11.90 -5.14 0.46
CA ASN A 143 -13.30 -4.74 0.48
C ASN A 143 -13.47 -3.22 0.59
N LEU A 144 -14.32 -2.60 -0.26
CA LEU A 144 -14.56 -1.15 -0.27
C LEU A 144 -15.16 -0.63 1.04
N VAL A 145 -16.04 -1.40 1.69
CA VAL A 145 -16.58 -1.03 3.00
C VAL A 145 -15.46 -0.93 4.04
N GLN A 146 -14.51 -1.86 3.98
CA GLN A 146 -13.36 -1.83 4.88
C GLN A 146 -12.43 -0.64 4.57
N TYR A 147 -12.27 -0.25 3.29
CA TYR A 147 -11.60 1.00 2.94
C TYR A 147 -12.24 2.21 3.61
N GLY A 148 -13.57 2.34 3.53
CA GLY A 148 -14.30 3.42 4.16
C GLY A 148 -14.13 3.46 5.68
N ARG A 149 -14.15 2.29 6.33
CA ARG A 149 -13.90 2.18 7.79
C ARG A 149 -12.48 2.59 8.16
N ASN A 150 -11.48 2.13 7.40
CA ASN A 150 -10.06 2.47 7.63
C ASN A 150 -9.82 3.94 7.36
N LEU A 151 -10.40 4.50 6.28
CA LEU A 151 -10.35 5.93 5.96
C LEU A 151 -10.86 6.77 7.13
N LYS A 152 -12.08 6.50 7.59
CA LYS A 152 -12.70 7.21 8.73
C LYS A 152 -11.82 7.13 9.98
N LYS A 153 -11.30 5.93 10.29
CA LYS A 153 -10.43 5.72 11.45
C LYS A 153 -9.13 6.53 11.36
N GLU A 154 -8.41 6.45 10.23
CA GLU A 154 -7.14 7.15 10.07
C GLU A 154 -7.34 8.67 9.96
N PHE A 155 -8.37 9.15 9.27
CA PHE A 155 -8.67 10.57 9.18
C PHE A 155 -9.09 11.17 10.54
N ASN A 156 -9.92 10.48 11.31
CA ASN A 156 -10.24 10.92 12.65
C ASN A 156 -9.00 10.96 13.57
N LYS A 157 -8.11 9.98 13.46
CA LYS A 157 -6.86 9.97 14.23
C LYS A 157 -5.94 11.15 13.88
N ILE A 158 -5.89 11.54 12.61
CA ILE A 158 -4.95 12.56 12.13
C ILE A 158 -5.54 13.96 12.25
N PHE A 159 -6.82 14.15 11.98
CA PHE A 159 -7.46 15.45 11.79
C PHE A 159 -8.50 15.82 12.85
N ASN A 160 -8.68 15.00 13.91
CA ASN A 160 -9.76 15.24 14.90
C ASN A 160 -9.73 16.64 15.51
N ASP A 161 -8.53 17.12 15.84
CA ASP A 161 -8.33 18.39 16.53
C ASP A 161 -7.82 19.50 15.58
N ILE A 162 -7.95 19.29 14.27
CA ILE A 162 -7.48 20.24 13.27
C ILE A 162 -8.66 20.76 12.45
N LYS A 163 -8.89 22.08 12.52
CA LYS A 163 -9.82 22.73 11.60
C LYS A 163 -9.23 22.71 10.20
N ILE A 164 -9.94 22.11 9.25
CA ILE A 164 -9.63 22.08 7.82
C ILE A 164 -10.58 23.05 7.13
N ASP A 165 -10.03 24.03 6.41
CA ASP A 165 -10.80 25.06 5.72
C ASP A 165 -11.10 24.67 4.26
N GLY A 166 -10.24 23.82 3.65
CA GLY A 166 -10.45 23.31 2.30
C GLY A 166 -9.74 21.99 2.05
N VAL A 167 -10.27 21.22 1.11
CA VAL A 167 -9.73 19.92 0.68
C VAL A 167 -9.66 19.86 -0.84
N ILE A 168 -8.50 19.50 -1.36
CA ILE A 168 -8.23 19.29 -2.77
C ILE A 168 -7.92 17.80 -2.98
N VAL A 169 -8.71 17.12 -3.80
CA VAL A 169 -8.57 15.68 -4.05
C VAL A 169 -8.23 15.43 -5.51
N GLU A 170 -7.24 14.56 -5.78
CA GLU A 170 -6.93 14.19 -7.15
C GLU A 170 -8.11 13.51 -7.83
N ASN A 171 -8.50 14.03 -9.00
CA ASN A 171 -9.58 13.45 -9.80
C ASN A 171 -9.12 12.16 -10.48
N GLN A 172 -9.79 11.07 -10.17
CA GLN A 172 -9.53 9.75 -10.73
C GLN A 172 -10.32 9.55 -12.02
N ILE A 173 -9.62 9.47 -13.15
CA ILE A 173 -10.21 9.37 -14.48
C ILE A 173 -9.90 8.00 -15.11
N GLY A 174 -10.89 7.43 -15.80
CA GLY A 174 -10.75 6.23 -16.62
C GLY A 174 -11.47 4.99 -16.09
N PRO A 175 -11.81 4.04 -16.98
CA PRO A 175 -12.63 2.88 -16.65
C PRO A 175 -11.95 1.90 -15.68
N LEU A 176 -10.61 1.85 -15.64
CA LEU A 176 -9.85 1.03 -14.72
C LEU A 176 -9.72 1.63 -13.31
N ALA A 177 -10.07 2.92 -13.16
CA ALA A 177 -9.97 3.65 -11.91
C ALA A 177 -11.24 3.59 -11.04
N MET A 178 -12.25 2.79 -11.38
CA MET A 178 -13.56 2.77 -10.70
C MET A 178 -13.46 2.66 -9.18
N ARG A 179 -12.59 1.78 -8.67
CA ARG A 179 -12.40 1.64 -7.22
C ARG A 179 -11.73 2.86 -6.58
N MET A 180 -10.79 3.48 -7.28
CA MET A 180 -10.13 4.72 -6.83
C MET A 180 -11.10 5.90 -6.89
N LYS A 181 -11.98 5.97 -7.91
CA LYS A 181 -13.07 6.98 -7.99
C LYS A 181 -14.07 6.82 -6.84
N THR A 182 -14.42 5.57 -6.48
CA THR A 182 -15.24 5.31 -5.30
C THR A 182 -14.56 5.79 -4.01
N LEU A 183 -13.27 5.52 -3.85
CA LEU A 183 -12.50 6.01 -2.69
C LEU A 183 -12.41 7.52 -2.67
N GLN A 184 -12.20 8.17 -3.82
CA GLN A 184 -12.25 9.63 -3.97
C GLN A 184 -13.59 10.18 -3.47
N GLY A 185 -14.72 9.60 -3.88
CA GLY A 185 -16.05 10.00 -3.40
C GLY A 185 -16.21 9.82 -1.89
N MET A 186 -15.71 8.72 -1.31
CA MET A 186 -15.70 8.51 0.15
C MET A 186 -14.88 9.58 0.89
N ILE A 187 -13.73 9.99 0.32
CA ILE A 187 -12.88 11.05 0.88
C ILE A 187 -13.63 12.39 0.88
N MET A 188 -14.18 12.76 -0.26
CA MET A 188 -14.92 14.03 -0.39
C MET A 188 -16.12 14.07 0.56
N GLN A 189 -16.92 13.00 0.61
CA GLN A 189 -18.08 12.89 1.50
C GLN A 189 -17.68 12.99 2.97
N HIS A 190 -16.54 12.40 3.37
CA HIS A 190 -16.05 12.51 4.75
C HIS A 190 -15.85 13.96 5.19
N PHE A 191 -15.29 14.82 4.32
CA PHE A 191 -15.05 16.23 4.64
C PHE A 191 -16.31 17.09 4.50
N ILE A 192 -17.21 16.76 3.56
CA ILE A 192 -18.53 17.40 3.47
C ILE A 192 -19.33 17.17 4.76
N GLU A 193 -19.34 15.95 5.29
CA GLU A 193 -19.97 15.65 6.60
C GLU A 193 -19.31 16.38 7.79
N LYS A 194 -18.07 16.80 7.65
CA LYS A 194 -17.33 17.62 8.63
C LYS A 194 -17.57 19.12 8.43
N ASN A 195 -18.50 19.50 7.55
CA ASN A 195 -18.82 20.89 7.19
C ASN A 195 -17.64 21.69 6.62
N VAL A 196 -16.71 21.02 5.92
CA VAL A 196 -15.68 21.71 5.14
C VAL A 196 -16.33 22.29 3.89
N THR A 197 -16.30 23.62 3.77
CA THR A 197 -17.00 24.34 2.70
C THR A 197 -16.37 24.15 1.33
N LEU A 198 -15.02 24.14 1.26
CA LEU A 198 -14.27 23.99 0.02
C LEU A 198 -13.81 22.52 -0.11
N VAL A 199 -14.48 21.73 -0.95
CA VAL A 199 -14.07 20.36 -1.27
C VAL A 199 -14.07 20.23 -2.79
N GLU A 200 -12.88 20.18 -3.40
CA GLU A 200 -12.72 20.22 -4.86
C GLU A 200 -11.91 19.04 -5.38
N GLU A 201 -12.23 18.60 -6.60
CA GLU A 201 -11.41 17.65 -7.35
C GLU A 201 -10.54 18.39 -8.38
N VAL A 202 -9.27 18.00 -8.46
CA VAL A 202 -8.29 18.61 -9.38
C VAL A 202 -7.67 17.57 -10.29
N SER A 203 -7.36 17.97 -11.52
CA SER A 203 -6.72 17.07 -12.48
C SER A 203 -5.28 16.78 -12.10
N ALA A 204 -4.90 15.49 -12.17
CA ALA A 204 -3.52 15.03 -12.01
C ALA A 204 -2.51 15.74 -12.96
N SER A 205 -2.98 16.20 -14.12
CA SER A 205 -2.14 16.93 -15.09
C SER A 205 -1.66 18.29 -14.59
N ASN A 206 -2.35 18.89 -13.61
CA ASN A 206 -2.01 20.22 -13.10
C ASN A 206 -0.75 20.21 -12.22
N LYS A 207 -0.43 19.09 -11.57
CA LYS A 207 0.70 18.95 -10.62
C LYS A 207 2.05 19.43 -11.17
N LEU A 208 2.32 19.15 -12.44
CA LEU A 208 3.61 19.46 -13.09
C LEU A 208 3.50 20.49 -14.20
N LYS A 209 2.31 20.98 -14.51
CA LYS A 209 2.07 21.88 -15.64
C LYS A 209 2.88 23.17 -15.53
N GLU A 210 2.98 23.74 -14.35
CA GLU A 210 3.75 24.95 -14.07
C GLU A 210 5.26 24.76 -14.33
N PHE A 211 5.79 23.57 -14.09
CA PHE A 211 7.22 23.26 -14.16
C PHE A 211 7.65 22.69 -15.52
N LEU A 212 6.81 21.90 -16.17
CA LEU A 212 7.15 21.19 -17.40
C LEU A 212 6.49 21.78 -18.64
N GLY A 213 5.53 22.69 -18.48
CA GLY A 213 4.75 23.25 -19.59
C GLY A 213 4.07 22.14 -20.42
N ASN A 214 4.25 22.18 -21.75
CA ASN A 214 3.68 21.23 -22.69
C ASN A 214 4.61 20.05 -23.05
N LYS A 215 5.70 19.83 -22.29
CA LYS A 215 6.65 18.75 -22.55
C LYS A 215 5.96 17.39 -22.40
N LYS A 216 6.00 16.57 -23.45
CA LYS A 216 5.55 15.18 -23.36
C LYS A 216 6.52 14.37 -22.54
N THR A 217 6.02 13.70 -21.51
CA THR A 217 6.81 12.88 -20.57
C THR A 217 6.15 11.51 -20.38
N THR A 218 6.96 10.49 -20.21
CA THR A 218 6.50 9.16 -19.78
C THR A 218 6.06 9.19 -18.32
N TYR A 219 5.34 8.16 -17.89
CA TYR A 219 4.92 8.00 -16.49
C TYR A 219 6.12 7.99 -15.51
N THR A 220 7.20 7.29 -15.88
CA THR A 220 8.42 7.20 -15.05
C THR A 220 9.15 8.53 -14.96
N GLU A 221 9.25 9.26 -16.07
CA GLU A 221 9.85 10.61 -16.09
C GLU A 221 9.06 11.57 -15.20
N ARG A 222 7.72 11.57 -15.29
CA ARG A 222 6.88 12.41 -14.43
C ARG A 222 7.12 12.15 -12.95
N LYS A 223 7.22 10.88 -12.52
CA LYS A 223 7.53 10.54 -11.13
C LYS A 223 8.90 11.03 -10.69
N ASN A 224 9.90 10.89 -11.53
CA ASN A 224 11.24 11.37 -11.21
C ASN A 224 11.30 12.90 -11.15
N GLU A 225 10.62 13.58 -12.08
CA GLU A 225 10.56 15.04 -12.08
C GLU A 225 9.77 15.58 -10.87
N SER A 226 8.63 14.97 -10.48
CA SER A 226 7.90 15.40 -9.28
C SER A 226 8.77 15.31 -8.02
N ILE A 227 9.55 14.23 -7.86
CA ILE A 227 10.49 14.07 -6.75
C ILE A 227 11.59 15.13 -6.79
N LYS A 228 12.16 15.41 -7.98
CA LYS A 228 13.25 16.39 -8.15
C LYS A 228 12.77 17.81 -7.86
N ILE A 229 11.64 18.20 -8.44
CA ILE A 229 11.03 19.51 -8.25
C ILE A 229 10.70 19.74 -6.78
N THR A 230 10.03 18.78 -6.15
CA THR A 230 9.71 18.85 -4.71
C THR A 230 10.95 19.05 -3.86
N ARG A 231 12.02 18.29 -4.11
CA ARG A 231 13.29 18.41 -3.38
C ARG A 231 13.90 19.80 -3.55
N ASN A 232 13.89 20.36 -4.76
CA ASN A 232 14.41 21.72 -5.02
C ASN A 232 13.61 22.76 -4.24
N ILE A 233 12.28 22.69 -4.27
CA ILE A 233 11.42 23.62 -3.52
C ILE A 233 11.68 23.55 -2.01
N LEU A 234 11.86 22.34 -1.46
CA LEU A 234 12.18 22.15 -0.04
C LEU A 234 13.56 22.72 0.34
N ASN A 235 14.54 22.64 -0.58
CA ASN A 235 15.87 23.19 -0.36
C ASN A 235 15.90 24.73 -0.42
N GLU A 236 15.16 25.31 -1.35
CA GLU A 236 15.15 26.75 -1.62
C GLU A 236 14.28 27.53 -0.64
N ASN A 237 13.33 26.87 0.01
CA ASN A 237 12.39 27.52 0.93
C ASN A 237 12.73 27.21 2.40
N ASN A 238 13.21 28.20 3.12
CA ASN A 238 13.60 28.09 4.53
C ASN A 238 12.48 27.61 5.46
N PHE A 239 11.20 27.89 5.13
CA PHE A 239 10.04 27.45 5.92
C PHE A 239 9.69 25.98 5.70
N LEU A 240 10.17 25.37 4.59
CA LEU A 240 9.89 23.98 4.22
C LEU A 240 11.08 23.05 4.41
N ASN A 241 12.26 23.60 4.64
CA ASN A 241 13.51 22.83 4.72
C ASN A 241 13.49 21.76 5.83
N ASN A 242 12.76 22.00 6.91
CA ASN A 242 12.57 21.01 7.98
C ASN A 242 11.90 19.70 7.51
N TRP A 243 11.22 19.71 6.35
CA TRP A 243 10.61 18.53 5.76
C TRP A 243 11.55 17.75 4.82
N LEU A 244 12.70 18.29 4.49
CA LEU A 244 13.64 17.69 3.54
C LEU A 244 14.16 16.33 4.00
N GLU A 245 14.46 16.18 5.28
CA GLU A 245 14.91 14.93 5.86
C GLU A 245 13.81 13.86 5.82
N HIS A 246 12.59 14.22 6.21
CA HIS A 246 11.41 13.36 6.13
C HIS A 246 11.19 12.89 4.69
N PHE A 247 11.15 13.81 3.73
CA PHE A 247 10.98 13.50 2.31
C PHE A 247 12.08 12.57 1.79
N ASN A 248 13.34 12.85 2.08
CA ASN A 248 14.47 12.04 1.59
C ASN A 248 14.52 10.63 2.20
N LYS A 249 14.06 10.43 3.42
CA LYS A 249 14.02 9.11 4.08
C LYS A 249 12.76 8.32 3.73
N HIS A 250 11.70 8.94 3.27
CA HIS A 250 10.44 8.28 3.02
C HIS A 250 10.52 7.31 1.82
N LYS A 251 9.90 6.12 1.95
CA LYS A 251 9.91 5.08 0.91
C LYS A 251 9.04 5.41 -0.30
N LYS A 252 8.05 6.27 -0.11
CA LYS A 252 7.05 6.69 -1.09
C LYS A 252 7.16 8.18 -1.40
N LYS A 253 8.35 8.56 -1.91
CA LYS A 253 8.66 9.96 -2.25
C LYS A 253 7.80 10.49 -3.39
N ASP A 254 7.47 9.61 -4.34
CA ASP A 254 6.60 9.91 -5.47
C ASP A 254 5.19 10.32 -5.00
N ASP A 255 4.58 9.51 -4.13
CA ASP A 255 3.24 9.77 -3.60
C ASP A 255 3.24 11.05 -2.72
N LEU A 256 4.30 11.27 -1.91
CA LEU A 256 4.48 12.52 -1.16
C LEU A 256 4.60 13.73 -2.08
N ALA A 257 5.46 13.65 -3.11
CA ALA A 257 5.65 14.74 -4.07
C ALA A 257 4.33 15.11 -4.76
N ASP A 258 3.55 14.10 -5.16
CA ASP A 258 2.28 14.31 -5.85
C ASP A 258 1.27 15.05 -4.97
N SER A 259 1.11 14.67 -3.68
CA SER A 259 0.23 15.38 -2.75
C SER A 259 0.72 16.81 -2.44
N PHE A 260 2.02 17.04 -2.40
CA PHE A 260 2.58 18.36 -2.18
C PHE A 260 2.40 19.29 -3.39
N LEU A 261 2.80 18.85 -4.59
CA LEU A 261 2.73 19.66 -5.81
C LEU A 261 1.29 19.97 -6.23
N GLN A 262 0.34 19.08 -5.90
CA GLN A 262 -1.08 19.30 -6.17
C GLN A 262 -1.67 20.42 -5.31
N GLY A 263 -1.23 20.55 -4.06
CA GLY A 263 -1.78 21.51 -3.11
C GLY A 263 -1.11 22.88 -3.13
N ARG A 264 0.05 22.98 -3.78
CA ARG A 264 0.82 24.20 -3.95
C ARG A 264 0.27 25.03 -5.10
#